data_26f046cba77406c3c24c68865169ab14
#
_entry.id   26f046cba77406c3c24c68865169ab14
#
_cell.length_a   1.000
_cell.length_b   1.000
_cell.length_c   1.000
_cell.angle_alpha   90.00
_cell.angle_beta   90.00
_cell.angle_gamma   90.00
#
_symmetry.space_group_name_H-M   'P 1'
#
loop_
_entity.id
_entity.type
_entity.pdbx_description
1 polymer ?
#
loop_
_entity_poly.entity_id
_entity_poly.type
_entity_poly.pdbx_seq_one_letter_code
_entity_poly.pdbx_strand_id
1 'polypeptide(L)'
;RTPDGVDLLRDVSFTVGDGHHVALIGANGAGKTTLFRTIAGEQAPTAGSLHVDGDLRVMRQLVGWREAGRTVREMLLDLSPAPLQAAAAGLARAEAAAAEDPGERTGMALARAHATWGDAGGWDSEVLWDTCTRIALRRPLPEVADRPLATLSGGEQKRLALEVLLRSEADVLLLDEPDNYLDVPG
;
A
#
# COMPACT_ATOMS: atom_id res chain seq x y z
N ARG A 1 -7.49 -16.70 -17.41
CA ARG A 1 -8.11 -16.66 -18.77
C ARG A 1 -8.42 -15.24 -19.15
N THR A 2 -8.27 -14.90 -20.44
CA THR A 2 -8.85 -13.67 -21.00
C THR A 2 -10.38 -13.75 -21.00
N PRO A 3 -11.11 -12.62 -21.16
CA PRO A 3 -12.55 -12.63 -21.40
C PRO A 3 -12.96 -13.55 -22.56
N ASP A 4 -12.07 -13.73 -23.54
CA ASP A 4 -12.25 -14.58 -24.72
C ASP A 4 -11.89 -16.06 -24.45
N GLY A 5 -11.64 -16.45 -23.20
CA GLY A 5 -11.39 -17.83 -22.81
C GLY A 5 -9.99 -18.39 -23.08
N VAL A 6 -9.05 -17.56 -23.50
CA VAL A 6 -7.65 -17.97 -23.74
C VAL A 6 -6.88 -18.06 -22.43
N ASP A 7 -6.19 -19.18 -22.19
CA ASP A 7 -5.29 -19.32 -21.04
C ASP A 7 -4.03 -18.48 -21.26
N LEU A 8 -3.86 -17.43 -20.45
CA LEU A 8 -2.68 -16.56 -20.49
C LEU A 8 -1.45 -17.21 -19.88
N LEU A 9 -1.64 -18.06 -18.88
CA LEU A 9 -0.58 -18.74 -18.14
C LEU A 9 -0.93 -20.23 -18.08
N ARG A 10 0.00 -21.10 -18.45
CA ARG A 10 -0.15 -22.57 -18.40
C ARG A 10 1.04 -23.15 -17.66
N ASP A 11 0.79 -24.11 -16.79
CA ASP A 11 1.82 -24.91 -16.11
C ASP A 11 2.91 -24.08 -15.43
N VAL A 12 2.51 -22.93 -14.84
CA VAL A 12 3.41 -22.07 -14.07
C VAL A 12 3.58 -22.67 -12.68
N SER A 13 4.79 -23.06 -12.35
CA SER A 13 5.14 -23.60 -11.03
C SER A 13 6.46 -23.00 -10.58
N PHE A 14 6.49 -22.33 -9.44
CA PHE A 14 7.70 -21.82 -8.81
C PHE A 14 7.49 -21.63 -7.31
N THR A 15 8.59 -21.52 -6.58
CA THR A 15 8.60 -21.19 -5.17
C THR A 15 9.60 -20.07 -4.95
N VAL A 16 9.23 -19.09 -4.12
CA VAL A 16 10.10 -18.01 -3.68
C VAL A 16 10.27 -18.18 -2.18
N GLY A 17 11.49 -18.35 -1.72
CA GLY A 17 11.81 -18.48 -0.29
C GLY A 17 12.29 -17.15 0.30
N ASP A 18 12.51 -17.16 1.62
CA ASP A 18 12.96 -15.99 2.38
C ASP A 18 14.25 -15.41 1.84
N GLY A 19 14.31 -14.08 1.76
CA GLY A 19 15.46 -13.33 1.27
C GLY A 19 15.68 -13.41 -0.25
N HIS A 20 14.82 -14.09 -1.00
CA HIS A 20 14.95 -14.15 -2.45
C HIS A 20 14.30 -12.95 -3.14
N HIS A 21 15.00 -12.46 -4.18
CA HIS A 21 14.47 -11.43 -5.08
C HIS A 21 14.26 -12.06 -6.46
N VAL A 22 13.04 -12.01 -6.95
CA VAL A 22 12.65 -12.61 -8.23
C VAL A 22 12.10 -11.53 -9.16
N ALA A 23 12.62 -11.48 -10.39
CA ALA A 23 12.11 -10.60 -11.44
C ALA A 23 11.28 -11.39 -12.45
N LEU A 24 10.05 -10.94 -12.69
CA LEU A 24 9.18 -11.49 -13.72
C LEU A 24 9.36 -10.71 -15.02
N ILE A 25 10.04 -11.30 -15.98
CA ILE A 25 10.38 -10.68 -17.27
C ILE A 25 9.53 -11.31 -18.39
N GLY A 26 9.09 -10.50 -19.33
CA GLY A 26 8.34 -10.97 -20.50
C GLY A 26 7.72 -9.83 -21.30
N ALA A 27 7.30 -10.12 -22.52
CA ALA A 27 6.66 -9.15 -23.41
C ALA A 27 5.36 -8.58 -22.81
N ASN A 28 4.91 -7.43 -23.33
CA ASN A 28 3.60 -6.89 -22.97
C ASN A 28 2.50 -7.88 -23.41
N GLY A 29 1.51 -8.09 -22.55
CA GLY A 29 0.45 -9.07 -22.76
C GLY A 29 0.80 -10.52 -22.39
N ALA A 30 2.03 -10.82 -21.96
CA ALA A 30 2.46 -12.17 -21.57
C ALA A 30 1.81 -12.71 -20.27
N GLY A 31 0.93 -11.93 -19.63
CA GLY A 31 0.23 -12.36 -18.42
C GLY A 31 0.91 -11.98 -17.10
N LYS A 32 1.96 -11.14 -17.12
CA LYS A 32 2.66 -10.69 -15.90
C LYS A 32 1.70 -10.09 -14.87
N THR A 33 0.92 -9.10 -15.28
CA THR A 33 -0.08 -8.46 -14.40
C THR A 33 -1.16 -9.43 -13.92
N THR A 34 -1.54 -10.41 -14.75
CA THR A 34 -2.48 -11.46 -14.36
C THR A 34 -1.89 -12.33 -13.25
N LEU A 35 -0.62 -12.74 -13.37
CA LEU A 35 0.08 -13.49 -12.33
C LEU A 35 0.17 -12.67 -11.05
N PHE A 36 0.54 -11.39 -11.14
CA PHE A 36 0.58 -10.47 -10.01
C PHE A 36 -0.76 -10.39 -9.27
N ARG A 37 -1.86 -10.17 -10.00
CA ARG A 37 -3.21 -10.14 -9.43
C ARG A 37 -3.62 -11.45 -8.80
N THR A 38 -3.17 -12.57 -9.38
CA THR A 38 -3.43 -13.89 -8.81
C THR A 38 -2.66 -14.06 -7.49
N ILE A 39 -1.39 -13.68 -7.43
CA ILE A 39 -0.59 -13.73 -6.20
C ILE A 39 -1.14 -12.77 -5.15
N ALA A 40 -1.59 -11.59 -5.55
CA ALA A 40 -2.24 -10.61 -4.69
C ALA A 40 -3.63 -11.03 -4.15
N GLY A 41 -4.15 -12.19 -4.59
CA GLY A 41 -5.45 -12.69 -4.18
C GLY A 41 -6.65 -11.97 -4.84
N GLU A 42 -6.38 -11.10 -5.82
CA GLU A 42 -7.43 -10.34 -6.53
C GLU A 42 -8.17 -11.20 -7.57
N GLN A 43 -7.53 -12.26 -8.02
CA GLN A 43 -8.06 -13.20 -8.99
C GLN A 43 -7.71 -14.62 -8.59
N ALA A 44 -8.71 -15.51 -8.54
CA ALA A 44 -8.44 -16.91 -8.30
C ALA A 44 -7.77 -17.58 -9.52
N PRO A 45 -6.83 -18.51 -9.32
CA PRO A 45 -6.30 -19.32 -10.41
C PRO A 45 -7.40 -20.21 -10.99
N THR A 46 -7.38 -20.44 -12.31
CA THR A 46 -8.35 -21.32 -12.98
C THR A 46 -8.14 -22.79 -12.61
N ALA A 47 -6.89 -23.16 -12.33
CA ALA A 47 -6.48 -24.50 -11.88
C ALA A 47 -5.18 -24.37 -11.08
N GLY A 48 -4.86 -25.39 -10.28
CA GLY A 48 -3.69 -25.37 -9.41
C GLY A 48 -3.98 -24.71 -8.06
N SER A 49 -2.92 -24.50 -7.28
CA SER A 49 -2.99 -23.86 -5.96
C SER A 49 -1.93 -22.78 -5.85
N LEU A 50 -2.24 -21.75 -5.10
CA LEU A 50 -1.33 -20.68 -4.72
C LEU A 50 -1.33 -20.58 -3.20
N HIS A 51 -0.17 -20.46 -2.62
CA HIS A 51 0.01 -20.21 -1.21
C HIS A 51 1.00 -19.06 -1.01
N VAL A 52 0.69 -18.13 -0.12
CA VAL A 52 1.57 -17.05 0.30
C VAL A 52 1.59 -17.07 1.82
N ASP A 53 2.76 -17.25 2.39
CA ASP A 53 2.98 -17.21 3.83
C ASP A 53 3.29 -15.77 4.26
N GLY A 54 2.65 -15.33 5.36
CA GLY A 54 2.92 -14.05 5.98
C GLY A 54 2.18 -12.85 5.38
N ASP A 55 2.68 -11.65 5.68
CA ASP A 55 2.10 -10.37 5.28
C ASP A 55 2.55 -10.00 3.86
N LEU A 56 1.60 -9.99 2.94
CA LEU A 56 1.81 -9.62 1.55
C LEU A 56 1.47 -8.15 1.31
N ARG A 57 2.42 -7.40 0.78
CA ARG A 57 2.21 -6.03 0.33
C ARG A 57 2.38 -5.91 -1.17
N VAL A 58 1.55 -5.09 -1.77
CA VAL A 58 1.50 -4.92 -3.22
C VAL A 58 1.68 -3.46 -3.59
N MET A 59 2.71 -3.16 -4.35
CA MET A 59 2.81 -1.90 -5.06
C MET A 59 2.17 -2.05 -6.43
N ARG A 60 0.96 -1.54 -6.56
CA ARG A 60 0.23 -1.53 -7.84
C ARG A 60 0.76 -0.46 -8.78
N GLN A 61 0.52 -0.62 -10.08
CA GLN A 61 0.67 0.51 -11.00
C GLN A 61 -0.13 1.72 -10.50
N LEU A 62 0.50 2.89 -10.48
CA LEU A 62 -0.04 4.15 -9.93
C LEU A 62 -1.30 4.70 -10.62
N VAL A 63 -1.97 3.90 -11.45
CA VAL A 63 -3.13 4.33 -12.25
C VAL A 63 -4.35 4.70 -11.40
N GLY A 64 -4.50 4.13 -10.20
CA GLY A 64 -5.65 4.40 -9.32
C GLY A 64 -5.43 5.53 -8.29
N TRP A 65 -4.20 6.02 -8.12
CA TRP A 65 -3.91 7.06 -7.12
C TRP A 65 -4.17 8.49 -7.59
N ARG A 66 -4.65 8.65 -8.83
CA ARG A 66 -5.06 9.94 -9.40
C ARG A 66 -6.51 10.32 -9.08
N GLU A 67 -7.18 9.57 -8.22
CA GLU A 67 -8.53 9.93 -7.78
C GLU A 67 -8.51 11.31 -7.14
N ALA A 68 -9.40 12.18 -7.63
CA ALA A 68 -9.48 13.55 -7.19
C ALA A 68 -9.80 13.61 -5.68
N GLY A 69 -8.97 14.33 -4.92
CA GLY A 69 -9.21 14.59 -3.50
C GLY A 69 -8.46 13.69 -2.53
N ARG A 70 -7.79 12.63 -2.99
CA ARG A 70 -6.97 11.78 -2.10
C ARG A 70 -5.75 12.53 -1.58
N THR A 71 -5.42 12.30 -0.31
CA THR A 71 -4.27 12.89 0.37
C THR A 71 -3.07 11.95 0.41
N VAL A 72 -1.91 12.50 0.74
CA VAL A 72 -0.69 11.70 0.97
C VAL A 72 -0.91 10.72 2.13
N ARG A 73 -1.59 11.13 3.22
CA ARG A 73 -1.91 10.27 4.37
C ARG A 73 -2.76 9.07 3.95
N GLU A 74 -3.77 9.27 3.12
CA GLU A 74 -4.60 8.18 2.63
C GLU A 74 -3.82 7.18 1.77
N MET A 75 -2.88 7.67 0.95
CA MET A 75 -1.97 6.79 0.21
C MET A 75 -1.09 5.96 1.16
N LEU A 76 -0.53 6.57 2.21
CA LEU A 76 0.29 5.88 3.20
C LEU A 76 -0.51 4.81 3.97
N LEU A 77 -1.75 5.13 4.30
CA LEU A 77 -2.68 4.17 4.92
C LEU A 77 -3.00 2.99 4.00
N ASP A 78 -3.22 3.23 2.70
CA ASP A 78 -3.49 2.14 1.74
C ASP A 78 -2.32 1.15 1.61
N LEU A 79 -1.09 1.64 1.81
CA LEU A 79 0.11 0.81 1.80
C LEU A 79 0.32 0.06 3.13
N SER A 80 -0.51 0.33 4.14
CA SER A 80 -0.37 -0.20 5.49
C SER A 80 -1.19 -1.48 5.71
N PRO A 81 -0.93 -2.25 6.82
CA PRO A 81 -1.71 -3.44 7.15
C PRO A 81 -3.20 -3.14 7.33
N ALA A 82 -4.05 -4.10 6.99
CA ALA A 82 -5.49 -3.97 7.18
C ALA A 82 -5.91 -3.61 8.63
N PRO A 83 -5.28 -4.14 9.71
CA PRO A 83 -5.56 -3.70 11.07
C PRO A 83 -5.30 -2.21 11.30
N LEU A 84 -4.20 -1.68 10.75
CA LEU A 84 -3.86 -0.26 10.86
C LEU A 84 -4.84 0.62 10.09
N GLN A 85 -5.23 0.22 8.89
CA GLN A 85 -6.27 0.91 8.11
C GLN A 85 -7.60 0.97 8.86
N ALA A 86 -8.02 -0.15 9.47
CA ALA A 86 -9.24 -0.21 10.27
C ALA A 86 -9.16 0.70 11.51
N ALA A 87 -8.02 0.73 12.20
CA ALA A 87 -7.79 1.60 13.36
C ALA A 87 -7.83 3.08 12.95
N ALA A 88 -7.20 3.46 11.84
CA ALA A 88 -7.25 4.83 11.29
C ALA A 88 -8.68 5.27 10.99
N ALA A 89 -9.46 4.42 10.31
CA ALA A 89 -10.85 4.70 10.01
C ALA A 89 -11.71 4.81 11.31
N GLY A 90 -11.39 4.03 12.32
CA GLY A 90 -12.00 4.12 13.66
C GLY A 90 -11.70 5.44 14.37
N LEU A 91 -10.43 5.85 14.33
CA LEU A 91 -9.96 7.10 14.90
C LEU A 91 -10.62 8.31 14.23
N ALA A 92 -10.61 8.37 12.90
CA ALA A 92 -11.24 9.46 12.16
C ALA A 92 -12.75 9.60 12.47
N ARG A 93 -13.48 8.50 12.59
CA ARG A 93 -14.90 8.53 13.01
C ARG A 93 -15.08 9.04 14.43
N ALA A 94 -14.20 8.64 15.36
CA ALA A 94 -14.28 9.08 16.76
C ALA A 94 -13.94 10.57 16.91
N GLU A 95 -12.96 11.07 16.14
CA GLU A 95 -12.60 12.49 16.06
C GLU A 95 -13.78 13.32 15.54
N ALA A 96 -14.39 12.89 14.42
CA ALA A 96 -15.55 13.57 13.86
C ALA A 96 -16.73 13.61 14.85
N ALA A 97 -17.05 12.49 15.51
CA ALA A 97 -18.12 12.43 16.51
C ALA A 97 -17.85 13.32 17.73
N ALA A 98 -16.60 13.38 18.21
CA ALA A 98 -16.22 14.24 19.32
C ALA A 98 -16.23 15.73 18.96
N ALA A 99 -15.97 16.06 17.70
CA ALA A 99 -16.06 17.44 17.20
C ALA A 99 -17.52 17.89 17.03
N GLU A 100 -18.43 16.99 16.63
CA GLU A 100 -19.84 17.27 16.39
C GLU A 100 -20.64 17.35 17.71
N ASP A 101 -20.38 16.45 18.66
CA ASP A 101 -21.03 16.35 19.97
C ASP A 101 -19.98 16.22 21.09
N PRO A 102 -19.36 17.32 21.55
CA PRO A 102 -18.37 17.26 22.61
C PRO A 102 -19.00 16.84 23.95
N GLY A 103 -18.62 15.66 24.43
CA GLY A 103 -19.15 15.12 25.69
C GLY A 103 -18.29 13.98 26.25
N GLU A 104 -18.65 13.53 27.48
CA GLU A 104 -17.90 12.46 28.14
C GLU A 104 -17.90 11.16 27.32
N ARG A 105 -19.04 10.80 26.74
CA ARG A 105 -19.21 9.59 25.93
C ARG A 105 -18.32 9.61 24.67
N THR A 106 -18.32 10.71 23.94
CA THR A 106 -17.53 10.90 22.73
C THR A 106 -16.05 11.04 23.05
N GLY A 107 -15.70 11.71 24.14
CA GLY A 107 -14.34 11.78 24.66
C GLY A 107 -13.78 10.40 25.03
N MET A 108 -14.58 9.56 25.71
CA MET A 108 -14.17 8.18 26.02
C MET A 108 -14.03 7.32 24.75
N ALA A 109 -14.90 7.51 23.75
CA ALA A 109 -14.79 6.81 22.48
C ALA A 109 -13.52 7.22 21.73
N LEU A 110 -13.19 8.51 21.70
CA LEU A 110 -11.95 9.02 21.12
C LEU A 110 -10.71 8.47 21.83
N ALA A 111 -10.70 8.45 23.17
CA ALA A 111 -9.58 7.86 23.92
C ALA A 111 -9.36 6.38 23.59
N ARG A 112 -10.45 5.61 23.45
CA ARG A 112 -10.36 4.20 23.02
C ARG A 112 -9.83 4.06 21.57
N ALA A 113 -10.26 4.95 20.66
CA ALA A 113 -9.80 4.93 19.29
C ALA A 113 -8.30 5.25 19.20
N HIS A 114 -7.78 6.18 19.99
CA HIS A 114 -6.34 6.43 20.11
C HIS A 114 -5.58 5.22 20.67
N ALA A 115 -6.11 4.52 21.66
CA ALA A 115 -5.49 3.28 22.15
C ALA A 115 -5.45 2.22 21.05
N THR A 116 -6.56 2.01 20.33
CA THR A 116 -6.62 1.06 19.19
C THR A 116 -5.64 1.44 18.08
N TRP A 117 -5.47 2.74 17.80
CA TRP A 117 -4.46 3.23 16.85
C TRP A 117 -3.05 2.86 17.31
N GLY A 118 -2.73 3.09 18.58
CA GLY A 118 -1.43 2.72 19.16
C GLY A 118 -1.18 1.21 19.11
N ASP A 119 -2.17 0.40 19.53
CA ASP A 119 -2.10 -1.07 19.55
C ASP A 119 -1.90 -1.66 18.13
N ALA A 120 -2.44 -0.98 17.11
CA ALA A 120 -2.24 -1.35 15.71
C ALA A 120 -0.89 -0.88 15.12
N GLY A 121 -0.01 -0.26 15.92
CA GLY A 121 1.28 0.26 15.46
C GLY A 121 1.20 1.63 14.76
N GLY A 122 0.15 2.39 15.03
CA GLY A 122 -0.08 3.67 14.35
C GLY A 122 0.99 4.71 14.61
N TRP A 123 1.47 4.81 15.84
CA TRP A 123 2.53 5.77 16.20
C TRP A 123 3.86 5.43 15.54
N ASP A 124 4.22 4.15 15.49
CA ASP A 124 5.44 3.68 14.83
C ASP A 124 5.34 3.89 13.32
N SER A 125 4.15 3.68 12.76
CA SER A 125 3.89 3.95 11.35
C SER A 125 4.03 5.44 11.01
N GLU A 126 3.58 6.36 11.86
CA GLU A 126 3.77 7.80 11.64
C GLU A 126 5.25 8.21 11.66
N VAL A 127 6.06 7.60 12.52
CA VAL A 127 7.52 7.80 12.54
C VAL A 127 8.17 7.28 11.25
N LEU A 128 7.75 6.09 10.81
CA LEU A 128 8.19 5.52 9.54
C LEU A 128 7.80 6.44 8.36
N TRP A 129 6.55 6.88 8.31
CA TRP A 129 6.06 7.76 7.25
C TRP A 129 6.78 9.12 7.23
N ASP A 130 7.08 9.71 8.40
CA ASP A 130 7.86 10.94 8.47
C ASP A 130 9.26 10.73 7.88
N THR A 131 9.89 9.60 8.19
CA THR A 131 11.19 9.23 7.61
C THR A 131 11.08 9.09 6.09
N CYS A 132 10.07 8.36 5.59
CA CYS A 132 9.86 8.13 4.16
C CYS A 132 9.56 9.44 3.40
N THR A 133 8.73 10.32 3.96
CA THR A 133 8.41 11.61 3.33
C THR A 133 9.62 12.54 3.28
N ARG A 134 10.46 12.55 4.32
CA ARG A 134 11.74 13.31 4.29
C ARG A 134 12.68 12.80 3.21
N ILE A 135 12.79 11.51 3.02
CA ILE A 135 13.65 10.91 1.99
C ILE A 135 13.08 11.15 0.58
N ALA A 136 11.81 10.81 0.38
CA ALA A 136 11.19 10.83 -0.94
C ALA A 136 10.82 12.25 -1.42
N LEU A 137 10.32 13.11 -0.50
CA LEU A 137 9.75 14.42 -0.81
C LEU A 137 10.56 15.58 -0.24
N ARG A 138 11.59 15.29 0.57
CA ARG A 138 12.42 16.29 1.31
C ARG A 138 11.58 17.19 2.23
N ARG A 139 10.48 16.67 2.76
CA ARG A 139 9.55 17.35 3.66
C ARG A 139 9.08 16.42 4.77
N PRO A 140 8.87 16.93 5.99
CA PRO A 140 8.34 16.15 7.08
C PRO A 140 6.84 15.80 6.84
N LEU A 141 6.38 14.70 7.43
CA LEU A 141 5.01 14.24 7.30
C LEU A 141 3.94 15.32 7.62
N PRO A 142 4.05 16.11 8.70
CA PRO A 142 3.03 17.11 9.01
C PRO A 142 2.80 18.17 7.92
N GLU A 143 3.81 18.43 7.09
CA GLU A 143 3.70 19.40 6.00
C GLU A 143 3.03 18.84 4.76
N VAL A 144 3.02 17.51 4.60
CA VAL A 144 2.59 16.86 3.37
C VAL A 144 1.41 15.92 3.56
N ALA A 145 1.10 15.49 4.78
CA ALA A 145 0.08 14.48 5.06
C ALA A 145 -1.28 14.81 4.43
N ASP A 146 -1.74 16.03 4.58
CA ASP A 146 -3.06 16.47 4.12
C ASP A 146 -3.03 17.10 2.72
N ARG A 147 -1.86 17.12 2.08
CA ARG A 147 -1.77 17.61 0.69
C ARG A 147 -2.47 16.65 -0.26
N PRO A 148 -3.21 17.18 -1.25
CA PRO A 148 -3.76 16.35 -2.31
C PRO A 148 -2.64 15.58 -3.03
N LEU A 149 -2.78 14.28 -3.15
CA LEU A 149 -1.80 13.40 -3.77
C LEU A 149 -1.48 13.81 -5.22
N ALA A 150 -2.46 14.38 -5.91
CA ALA A 150 -2.30 14.93 -7.27
C ALA A 150 -1.29 16.09 -7.36
N THR A 151 -0.89 16.70 -6.24
CA THR A 151 0.14 17.75 -6.21
C THR A 151 1.56 17.19 -6.25
N LEU A 152 1.74 15.89 -6.06
CA LEU A 152 2.99 15.19 -6.22
C LEU A 152 3.14 14.71 -7.66
N SER A 153 4.36 14.77 -8.19
CA SER A 153 4.68 14.12 -9.47
C SER A 153 4.53 12.60 -9.34
N GLY A 154 4.32 11.91 -10.46
CA GLY A 154 4.24 10.44 -10.46
C GLY A 154 5.51 9.78 -9.90
N GLY A 155 6.68 10.37 -10.15
CA GLY A 155 7.95 9.90 -9.60
C GLY A 155 8.04 10.08 -8.07
N GLU A 156 7.55 11.21 -7.53
CA GLU A 156 7.50 11.43 -6.08
C GLU A 156 6.56 10.45 -5.38
N GLN A 157 5.36 10.24 -5.94
CA GLN A 157 4.39 9.27 -5.41
C GLN A 157 5.00 7.88 -5.37
N LYS A 158 5.64 7.46 -6.46
CA LYS A 158 6.25 6.14 -6.58
C LYS A 158 7.44 5.97 -5.63
N ARG A 159 8.31 6.97 -5.55
CA ARG A 159 9.43 6.97 -4.60
C ARG A 159 8.95 6.85 -3.18
N LEU A 160 7.92 7.61 -2.81
CA LEU A 160 7.32 7.53 -1.47
C LEU A 160 6.75 6.14 -1.19
N ALA A 161 6.00 5.56 -2.14
CA ALA A 161 5.46 4.21 -2.00
C ALA A 161 6.56 3.17 -1.81
N LEU A 162 7.62 3.23 -2.61
CA LEU A 162 8.77 2.33 -2.49
C LEU A 162 9.47 2.47 -1.15
N GLU A 163 9.73 3.71 -0.69
CA GLU A 163 10.35 3.93 0.62
C GLU A 163 9.55 3.32 1.76
N VAL A 164 8.21 3.44 1.72
CA VAL A 164 7.32 2.86 2.73
C VAL A 164 7.32 1.33 2.66
N LEU A 165 7.14 0.76 1.47
CA LEU A 165 7.06 -0.68 1.29
C LEU A 165 8.38 -1.40 1.62
N LEU A 166 9.51 -0.84 1.19
CA LEU A 166 10.84 -1.43 1.45
C LEU A 166 11.26 -1.34 2.93
N ARG A 167 10.66 -0.45 3.71
CA ARG A 167 10.91 -0.32 5.16
C ARG A 167 9.81 -0.95 6.01
N SER A 168 8.75 -1.45 5.37
CA SER A 168 7.70 -2.18 6.08
C SER A 168 8.22 -3.56 6.53
N GLU A 169 7.59 -4.12 7.55
CA GLU A 169 7.86 -5.47 8.03
C GLU A 169 7.12 -6.54 7.21
N ALA A 170 6.87 -6.29 5.93
CA ALA A 170 6.19 -7.23 5.06
C ALA A 170 7.06 -8.44 4.76
N ASP A 171 6.48 -9.64 4.84
CA ASP A 171 7.18 -10.89 4.50
C ASP A 171 7.35 -11.03 2.99
N VAL A 172 6.38 -10.55 2.22
CA VAL A 172 6.37 -10.60 0.75
C VAL A 172 6.02 -9.26 0.15
N LEU A 173 6.85 -8.79 -0.79
CA LEU A 173 6.60 -7.57 -1.56
C LEU A 173 6.38 -7.91 -3.03
N LEU A 174 5.25 -7.50 -3.58
CA LEU A 174 4.98 -7.51 -5.01
C LEU A 174 5.11 -6.10 -5.58
N LEU A 175 6.08 -5.89 -6.45
CA LEU A 175 6.35 -4.59 -7.06
C LEU A 175 6.05 -4.65 -8.57
N ASP A 176 5.00 -3.94 -9.02
CA ASP A 176 4.64 -3.88 -10.45
C ASP A 176 5.31 -2.67 -11.12
N GLU A 177 6.26 -2.95 -12.03
CA GLU A 177 7.06 -1.96 -12.76
C GLU A 177 7.68 -0.89 -11.84
N PRO A 178 8.48 -1.27 -10.83
CA PRO A 178 9.00 -0.34 -9.81
C PRO A 178 9.93 0.72 -10.37
N ASP A 179 10.55 0.50 -11.51
CA ASP A 179 11.51 1.36 -12.19
C ASP A 179 10.88 2.41 -13.12
N ASN A 180 9.64 2.21 -13.55
CA ASN A 180 8.94 3.19 -14.38
C ASN A 180 8.79 4.54 -13.68
N TYR A 181 9.23 5.63 -14.31
CA TYR A 181 9.22 7.01 -13.81
C TYR A 181 10.23 7.31 -12.67
N LEU A 182 11.14 6.41 -12.34
CA LEU A 182 12.28 6.76 -11.51
C LEU A 182 13.36 7.29 -12.45
N ASP A 183 13.69 8.58 -12.33
CA ASP A 183 14.87 9.13 -12.97
C ASP A 183 16.09 8.45 -12.34
N VAL A 184 16.80 7.66 -13.12
CA VAL A 184 18.13 7.17 -12.73
C VAL A 184 19.05 8.37 -12.84
N PRO A 185 19.66 8.85 -11.73
CA PRO A 185 20.70 9.87 -11.84
C PRO A 185 21.82 9.29 -12.69
N GLY A 186 22.13 9.96 -13.81
CA GLY A 186 23.24 9.59 -14.69
C GLY A 186 24.60 9.82 -14.01
#